data_b43aac57199483bc26b0608ca2052250
#
_entry.id   b43aac57199483bc26b0608ca2052250
#
_cell.length_a   1.000
_cell.length_b   1.000
_cell.length_c   1.000
_cell.angle_alpha   90.00
_cell.angle_beta   90.00
_cell.angle_gamma   90.00
#
_symmetry.space_group_name_H-M   'P 1'
#
loop_
_entity.id
_entity.type
_entity.pdbx_description
1 polymer ?
#
loop_
_entity_poly.entity_id
_entity_poly.type
_entity_poly.pdbx_seq_one_letter_code
_entity_poly.pdbx_strand_id
1 'polypeptide(L)'
;NGSRDRAFNFTLDGIDINESTAGGSNFTPLRPNPDSVQEFQIVTSNFTAELGRSSGAQVTFVTRSGTNDFHGNLFEYYQTPRFNAKSYSETLLKQPKGQFVQHILGGSLGGPLSNMGFGEGEPFKLLRNKAFFFVNLQLLRAYDTALVTRTVYTQAARTGLYRYVVGRANAPAGT
;
A
#
# COMPACT_ATOMS: atom_id res chain seq x y z
N ASN A 1 -15.82 -14.72 7.87
CA ASN A 1 -16.09 -15.24 6.54
C ASN A 1 -17.28 -14.49 5.93
N GLY A 2 -17.17 -14.01 4.68
CA GLY A 2 -18.26 -13.32 3.98
C GLY A 2 -18.48 -11.86 4.37
N SER A 3 -17.62 -11.27 5.16
CA SER A 3 -17.68 -9.84 5.47
C SER A 3 -17.24 -9.00 4.27
N ARG A 4 -17.81 -7.79 4.18
CA ARG A 4 -17.45 -6.85 3.11
C ARG A 4 -16.04 -6.31 3.32
N ASP A 5 -15.44 -5.84 2.23
CA ASP A 5 -14.10 -5.23 2.20
C ASP A 5 -13.92 -4.07 3.22
N ARG A 6 -15.01 -3.39 3.56
CA ARG A 6 -15.03 -2.28 4.54
C ARG A 6 -15.21 -2.72 5.99
N ALA A 7 -15.29 -4.02 6.25
CA ALA A 7 -15.55 -4.55 7.59
C ALA A 7 -14.27 -4.79 8.42
N PHE A 8 -13.13 -4.38 7.92
CA PHE A 8 -11.84 -4.50 8.60
C PHE A 8 -11.50 -3.24 9.38
N ASN A 9 -10.81 -3.41 10.49
CA ASN A 9 -10.23 -2.33 11.26
C ASN A 9 -8.72 -2.53 11.35
N PHE A 10 -7.96 -1.48 11.06
CA PHE A 10 -6.50 -1.48 11.13
C PHE A 10 -6.04 -0.51 12.19
N THR A 11 -5.16 -0.98 13.07
CA THR A 11 -4.52 -0.16 14.09
C THR A 11 -3.01 -0.30 14.02
N LEU A 12 -2.30 0.78 14.23
CA LEU A 12 -0.85 0.84 14.34
C LEU A 12 -0.48 1.41 15.70
N ASP A 13 0.20 0.64 16.53
CA ASP A 13 0.55 1.00 17.91
C ASP A 13 -0.66 1.52 18.72
N GLY A 14 -1.84 0.91 18.48
CA GLY A 14 -3.11 1.29 19.12
C GLY A 14 -3.83 2.47 18.47
N ILE A 15 -3.26 3.11 17.46
CA ILE A 15 -3.89 4.22 16.73
C ILE A 15 -4.65 3.68 15.53
N ASP A 16 -5.88 4.13 15.33
CA ASP A 16 -6.70 3.80 14.16
C ASP A 16 -6.09 4.43 12.91
N ILE A 17 -5.75 3.59 11.92
CA ILE A 17 -5.17 4.01 10.64
C ILE A 17 -6.11 3.78 9.45
N ASN A 18 -7.39 3.58 9.70
CA ASN A 18 -8.38 3.43 8.63
C ASN A 18 -8.65 4.78 7.95
N GLU A 19 -8.91 4.72 6.67
CA GLU A 19 -9.42 5.89 5.98
C GLU A 19 -10.89 6.10 6.31
N SER A 20 -11.23 7.33 6.71
CA SER A 20 -12.59 7.68 7.12
C SER A 20 -13.51 8.03 5.94
N THR A 21 -12.94 8.41 4.79
CA THR A 21 -13.69 8.96 3.65
C THR A 21 -14.27 7.88 2.74
N ALA A 22 -13.45 6.96 2.29
CA ALA A 22 -13.88 5.90 1.38
C ALA A 22 -14.17 4.59 2.11
N GLY A 23 -13.57 4.38 3.26
CA GLY A 23 -13.63 3.14 4.05
C GLY A 23 -13.12 1.93 3.28
N GLY A 24 -12.53 1.00 3.96
CA GLY A 24 -12.05 -0.26 3.37
C GLY A 24 -10.55 -0.46 3.52
N SER A 25 -10.16 -1.72 3.48
CA SER A 25 -8.79 -2.17 3.69
C SER A 25 -7.80 -1.69 2.64
N ASN A 26 -8.30 -1.29 1.47
CA ASN A 26 -7.45 -0.86 0.36
C ASN A 26 -6.94 0.57 0.46
N PHE A 27 -7.50 1.37 1.37
CA PHE A 27 -7.24 2.81 1.48
C PHE A 27 -6.68 3.20 2.85
N THR A 28 -5.88 2.36 3.45
CA THR A 28 -5.16 2.74 4.67
C THR A 28 -4.09 3.77 4.29
N PRO A 29 -4.20 5.03 4.74
CA PRO A 29 -3.25 6.08 4.38
C PRO A 29 -1.84 5.81 4.88
N LEU A 30 -1.73 5.09 6.00
CA LEU A 30 -0.48 4.63 6.58
C LEU A 30 -0.34 3.13 6.36
N ARG A 31 0.39 2.75 5.30
CA ARG A 31 0.79 1.35 5.11
C ARG A 31 2.13 1.15 5.81
N PRO A 32 2.16 0.42 6.94
CA PRO A 32 3.43 0.16 7.59
C PRO A 32 4.33 -0.66 6.66
N ASN A 33 5.59 -0.26 6.58
CA ASN A 33 6.60 -1.05 5.90
C ASN A 33 6.81 -2.35 6.68
N PRO A 34 6.85 -3.52 6.02
CA PRO A 34 7.11 -4.80 6.70
C PRO A 34 8.35 -4.77 7.60
N ASP A 35 9.40 -4.06 7.19
CA ASP A 35 10.63 -3.94 7.97
C ASP A 35 10.49 -3.05 9.22
N SER A 36 9.46 -2.23 9.30
CA SER A 36 9.14 -1.43 10.50
C SER A 36 8.24 -2.16 11.50
N VAL A 37 7.60 -3.24 11.07
CA VAL A 37 6.67 -4.00 11.90
C VAL A 37 7.42 -5.06 12.70
N GLN A 38 7.21 -5.09 14.00
CA GLN A 38 7.72 -6.12 14.89
C GLN A 38 6.77 -7.30 14.95
N GLU A 39 5.48 -7.01 15.09
CA GLU A 39 4.42 -8.00 15.27
C GLU A 39 3.15 -7.51 14.61
N PHE A 40 2.36 -8.45 14.10
CA PHE A 40 0.99 -8.17 13.70
C PHE A 40 0.04 -9.24 14.23
N GLN A 41 -1.15 -8.82 14.58
CA GLN A 41 -2.19 -9.71 15.06
C GLN A 41 -3.45 -9.53 14.21
N ILE A 42 -4.09 -10.63 13.85
CA ILE A 42 -5.38 -10.63 13.14
C ILE A 42 -6.38 -11.41 13.99
N VAL A 43 -7.43 -10.72 14.41
CA VAL A 43 -8.55 -11.31 15.15
C VAL A 43 -9.80 -11.26 14.27
N THR A 44 -10.39 -12.40 13.96
CA THR A 44 -11.54 -12.52 13.05
C THR A 44 -12.86 -12.78 13.77
N SER A 45 -12.81 -13.14 15.04
CA SER A 45 -13.99 -13.43 15.87
C SER A 45 -13.65 -13.22 17.34
N ASN A 46 -14.69 -13.06 18.18
CA ASN A 46 -14.55 -12.90 19.62
C ASN A 46 -13.65 -11.73 20.03
N PHE A 47 -13.79 -10.58 19.34
CA PHE A 47 -13.05 -9.39 19.75
C PHE A 47 -13.53 -8.91 21.12
N THR A 48 -12.63 -8.32 21.89
CA THR A 48 -12.97 -7.56 23.07
C THR A 48 -13.77 -6.31 22.70
N ALA A 49 -14.58 -5.80 23.63
CA ALA A 49 -15.37 -4.60 23.38
C ALA A 49 -14.53 -3.35 23.03
N GLU A 50 -13.28 -3.33 23.40
CA GLU A 50 -12.31 -2.28 23.07
C GLU A 50 -12.02 -2.18 21.56
N LEU A 51 -12.18 -3.28 20.82
CA LEU A 51 -11.92 -3.37 19.39
C LEU A 51 -13.21 -3.24 18.54
N GLY A 52 -14.26 -2.69 19.09
CA GLY A 52 -15.64 -2.80 18.60
C GLY A 52 -16.02 -2.06 17.32
N ARG A 53 -15.12 -1.47 16.56
CA ARG A 53 -15.44 -0.67 15.36
C ARG A 53 -15.74 -1.47 14.10
N SER A 54 -15.41 -2.73 14.05
CA SER A 54 -15.48 -3.54 12.84
C SER A 54 -16.20 -4.86 13.09
N SER A 55 -16.96 -5.32 12.12
CA SER A 55 -17.66 -6.62 12.16
C SER A 55 -16.88 -7.75 11.47
N GLY A 56 -15.79 -7.46 10.77
CA GLY A 56 -15.02 -8.43 10.00
C GLY A 56 -13.77 -8.92 10.70
N ALA A 57 -12.69 -8.19 10.62
CA ALA A 57 -11.44 -8.52 11.30
C ALA A 57 -10.79 -7.28 11.88
N GLN A 58 -10.07 -7.49 12.97
CA GLN A 58 -9.20 -6.51 13.61
C GLN A 58 -7.76 -6.86 13.28
N VAL A 59 -7.05 -5.94 12.65
CA VAL A 59 -5.64 -6.10 12.29
C VAL A 59 -4.85 -5.06 13.06
N THR A 60 -4.01 -5.53 13.96
CA THR A 60 -3.16 -4.68 14.79
C THR A 60 -1.72 -4.86 14.38
N PHE A 61 -1.03 -3.77 14.13
CA PHE A 61 0.41 -3.72 13.89
C PHE A 61 1.11 -3.08 15.07
N VAL A 62 2.24 -3.65 15.44
CA VAL A 62 3.14 -3.09 16.45
C VAL A 62 4.47 -2.78 15.77
N THR A 63 4.94 -1.55 15.90
CA THR A 63 6.22 -1.14 15.30
C THR A 63 7.41 -1.62 16.11
N ARG A 64 8.55 -1.73 15.45
CA ARG A 64 9.82 -2.06 16.11
C ARG A 64 10.29 -0.90 16.97
N SER A 65 10.90 -1.21 18.07
CA SER A 65 11.58 -0.26 18.95
C SER A 65 13.09 -0.45 18.92
N GLY A 66 13.84 0.55 19.35
CA GLY A 66 15.27 0.43 19.57
C GLY A 66 15.59 -0.45 20.76
N THR A 67 16.81 -0.98 20.79
CA THR A 67 17.35 -1.82 21.86
C THR A 67 18.67 -1.25 22.38
N ASN A 68 19.33 -1.95 23.32
CA ASN A 68 20.65 -1.56 23.81
C ASN A 68 21.77 -1.75 22.79
N ASP A 69 21.53 -2.52 21.75
CA ASP A 69 22.49 -2.78 20.68
C ASP A 69 22.05 -2.10 19.39
N PHE A 70 23.01 -1.57 18.64
CA PHE A 70 22.73 -1.02 17.32
C PHE A 70 22.37 -2.14 16.37
N HIS A 71 21.26 -1.99 15.69
CA HIS A 71 20.79 -2.91 14.67
C HIS A 71 20.12 -2.13 13.54
N GLY A 72 20.18 -2.68 12.36
CA GLY A 72 19.57 -2.07 11.20
C GLY A 72 19.63 -2.98 10.01
N ASN A 73 18.89 -2.60 8.97
CA ASN A 73 18.93 -3.26 7.67
C ASN A 73 18.86 -2.23 6.55
N LEU A 74 19.32 -2.63 5.39
CA LEU A 74 19.11 -1.94 4.12
C LEU A 74 18.46 -2.94 3.17
N PHE A 75 17.47 -2.47 2.42
CA PHE A 75 16.75 -3.31 1.47
C PHE A 75 16.41 -2.56 0.20
N GLU A 76 16.33 -3.31 -0.90
CA GLU A 76 15.78 -2.85 -2.16
C GLU A 76 14.84 -3.93 -2.71
N TYR A 77 13.59 -3.56 -2.98
CA TYR A 77 12.65 -4.39 -3.70
C TYR A 77 12.49 -3.83 -5.11
N TYR A 78 12.94 -4.61 -6.07
CA TYR A 78 12.88 -4.23 -7.48
C TYR A 78 11.88 -5.10 -8.23
N GLN A 79 10.92 -4.46 -8.85
CA GLN A 79 9.93 -5.11 -9.70
C GLN A 79 10.02 -4.58 -11.13
N THR A 80 10.08 -5.48 -12.09
CA THR A 80 10.14 -5.16 -13.52
C THR A 80 9.29 -6.16 -14.31
N PRO A 81 8.79 -5.76 -15.48
CA PRO A 81 8.05 -6.66 -16.37
C PRO A 81 8.82 -7.94 -16.74
N ARG A 82 10.16 -7.91 -16.73
CA ARG A 82 10.97 -9.09 -17.03
C ARG A 82 10.78 -10.22 -16.03
N PHE A 83 10.65 -9.90 -14.76
CA PHE A 83 10.51 -10.88 -13.68
C PHE A 83 9.06 -11.29 -13.42
N ASN A 84 8.10 -10.53 -13.92
CA ASN A 84 6.69 -10.83 -13.75
C ASN A 84 6.17 -11.74 -14.87
N ALA A 85 5.28 -12.66 -14.57
CA ALA A 85 4.53 -13.40 -15.58
C ALA A 85 3.48 -12.49 -16.25
N LYS A 86 3.00 -12.84 -17.42
CA LYS A 86 1.81 -12.23 -18.01
C LYS A 86 0.59 -12.57 -17.18
N SER A 87 -0.31 -11.62 -17.01
CA SER A 87 -1.60 -11.88 -16.40
C SER A 87 -2.47 -12.77 -17.31
N TYR A 88 -3.47 -13.41 -16.73
CA TYR A 88 -4.42 -14.24 -17.49
C TYR A 88 -5.11 -13.42 -18.59
N SER A 89 -5.56 -12.21 -18.27
CA SER A 89 -6.23 -11.30 -19.20
C SER A 89 -5.32 -10.88 -20.36
N GLU A 90 -4.05 -10.54 -20.10
CA GLU A 90 -3.08 -10.21 -21.14
C GLU A 90 -2.81 -11.37 -22.09
N THR A 91 -2.80 -12.59 -21.54
CA THR A 91 -2.60 -13.82 -22.32
C THR A 91 -3.84 -14.12 -23.18
N LEU A 92 -5.03 -14.04 -22.60
CA LEU A 92 -6.30 -14.32 -23.27
C LEU A 92 -6.56 -13.34 -24.41
N LEU A 93 -6.34 -12.03 -24.16
CA LEU A 93 -6.57 -10.97 -25.13
C LEU A 93 -5.38 -10.71 -26.05
N LYS A 94 -4.32 -11.52 -25.96
CA LYS A 94 -3.07 -11.36 -26.73
C LYS A 94 -2.48 -9.96 -26.65
N GLN A 95 -2.67 -9.30 -25.50
CA GLN A 95 -2.15 -7.97 -25.27
C GLN A 95 -0.65 -7.99 -24.90
N PRO A 96 0.08 -6.91 -25.19
CA PRO A 96 1.44 -6.77 -24.71
C PRO A 96 1.45 -6.73 -23.18
N LYS A 97 2.54 -7.20 -22.59
CA LYS A 97 2.75 -7.18 -21.14
C LYS A 97 2.79 -5.75 -20.62
N GLY A 98 2.08 -5.49 -19.53
CA GLY A 98 2.10 -4.19 -18.86
C GLY A 98 3.53 -3.76 -18.48
N GLN A 99 3.85 -2.51 -18.72
CA GLN A 99 5.16 -1.94 -18.41
C GLN A 99 5.09 -1.23 -17.05
N PHE A 100 5.35 -1.97 -15.99
CA PHE A 100 5.39 -1.45 -14.63
C PHE A 100 6.76 -1.71 -14.02
N VAL A 101 7.48 -0.65 -13.67
CA VAL A 101 8.76 -0.71 -13.00
C VAL A 101 8.64 -0.04 -11.64
N GLN A 102 9.01 -0.74 -10.59
CA GLN A 102 8.94 -0.23 -9.23
C GLN A 102 10.25 -0.49 -8.51
N HIS A 103 10.74 0.53 -7.84
CA HIS A 103 11.86 0.47 -6.90
C HIS A 103 11.35 0.89 -5.54
N ILE A 104 11.58 0.06 -4.55
CA ILE A 104 11.36 0.37 -3.14
C ILE A 104 12.70 0.24 -2.45
N LEU A 105 13.35 1.35 -2.21
CA LEU A 105 14.62 1.41 -1.48
C LEU A 105 14.33 1.87 -0.06
N GLY A 106 14.92 1.20 0.90
CA GLY A 106 14.73 1.58 2.29
C GLY A 106 15.78 1.04 3.23
N GLY A 107 15.63 1.44 4.47
CA GLY A 107 16.49 0.95 5.54
C GLY A 107 15.95 1.33 6.90
N SER A 108 16.38 0.59 7.90
CA SER A 108 16.06 0.86 9.29
C SER A 108 17.32 0.90 10.13
N LEU A 109 17.27 1.68 11.18
CA LEU A 109 18.32 1.78 12.19
C LEU A 109 17.69 1.95 13.56
N GLY A 110 18.10 1.14 14.50
CA GLY A 110 17.68 1.22 15.90
C GLY A 110 18.85 1.03 16.84
N GLY A 111 18.71 1.55 18.07
CA GLY A 111 19.75 1.41 19.08
C GLY A 111 19.51 2.31 20.30
N PRO A 112 20.49 2.37 21.21
CA PRO A 112 20.42 3.27 22.35
C PRO A 112 20.62 4.71 21.90
N LEU A 113 19.85 5.62 22.47
CA LEU A 113 20.07 7.05 22.26
C LEU A 113 21.37 7.48 22.95
N SER A 114 22.10 8.40 22.36
CA SER A 114 23.27 9.00 23.03
C SER A 114 22.90 10.32 23.69
N ASN A 115 23.51 10.60 24.83
CA ASN A 115 23.58 11.94 25.32
C ASN A 115 24.58 12.70 24.42
N MET A 116 24.08 13.53 23.50
CA MET A 116 24.91 14.48 22.83
C MET A 116 25.18 15.60 23.86
N GLY A 117 26.34 15.52 24.52
CA GLY A 117 26.74 16.52 25.50
C GLY A 117 26.72 17.92 24.92
N PHE A 118 25.59 18.62 25.07
CA PHE A 118 25.45 20.04 24.78
C PHE A 118 25.96 20.85 25.98
N GLY A 119 27.18 20.60 26.42
CA GLY A 119 27.82 21.33 27.52
C GLY A 119 29.31 21.13 27.50
N GLU A 120 30.07 22.18 27.87
CA GLU A 120 31.52 22.10 27.99
C GLU A 120 31.87 21.02 29.02
N GLY A 121 32.49 19.90 28.55
CA GLY A 121 33.08 18.88 29.40
C GLY A 121 32.27 17.61 29.63
N GLU A 122 31.04 17.47 29.12
CA GLU A 122 30.32 16.21 29.23
C GLU A 122 30.73 15.21 28.13
N PRO A 123 31.26 14.04 28.48
CA PRO A 123 31.67 13.04 27.50
C PRO A 123 30.44 12.47 26.78
N PHE A 124 30.60 12.11 25.50
CA PHE A 124 29.63 11.33 24.75
C PHE A 124 29.30 10.03 25.49
N LYS A 125 28.06 9.85 25.90
CA LYS A 125 27.61 8.69 26.66
C LYS A 125 26.34 8.10 26.06
N LEU A 126 26.38 6.81 25.79
CA LEU A 126 25.17 6.08 25.37
C LEU A 126 24.24 5.89 26.57
N LEU A 127 22.96 6.26 26.39
CA LEU A 127 21.90 6.09 27.39
C LEU A 127 21.36 4.65 27.38
N ARG A 128 22.22 3.68 27.56
CA ARG A 128 21.80 2.28 27.63
C ARG A 128 20.79 2.07 28.76
N ASN A 129 19.77 1.25 28.49
CA ASN A 129 18.64 0.96 29.39
C ASN A 129 17.76 2.17 29.78
N LYS A 130 17.95 3.33 29.17
CA LYS A 130 17.17 4.54 29.49
C LYS A 130 16.38 5.09 28.33
N ALA A 131 17.01 5.21 27.17
CA ALA A 131 16.36 5.77 26.00
C ALA A 131 16.84 5.07 24.71
N PHE A 132 15.92 4.80 23.82
CA PHE A 132 16.16 4.11 22.57
C PHE A 132 15.57 4.91 21.42
N PHE A 133 16.11 4.66 20.24
CA PHE A 133 15.53 5.18 19.01
C PHE A 133 15.34 4.05 17.99
N PHE A 134 14.38 4.22 17.12
CA PHE A 134 14.20 3.42 15.91
C PHE A 134 13.74 4.33 14.80
N VAL A 135 14.42 4.26 13.65
CA VAL A 135 14.09 5.01 12.45
C VAL A 135 13.98 4.04 11.29
N ASN A 136 12.91 4.17 10.53
CA ASN A 136 12.72 3.46 9.27
C ASN A 136 12.40 4.47 8.18
N LEU A 137 13.09 4.34 7.04
CA LEU A 137 12.87 5.17 5.86
C LEU A 137 12.60 4.27 4.65
N GLN A 138 11.64 4.65 3.84
CA GLN A 138 11.31 3.97 2.60
C GLN A 138 11.06 4.99 1.51
N LEU A 139 11.70 4.79 0.37
CA LEU A 139 11.51 5.57 -0.85
C LEU A 139 10.88 4.68 -1.90
N LEU A 140 9.70 5.04 -2.37
CA LEU A 140 8.99 4.36 -3.45
C LEU A 140 9.13 5.18 -4.74
N ARG A 141 9.63 4.55 -5.79
CA ARG A 141 9.62 5.08 -7.16
C ARG A 141 8.92 4.08 -8.06
N ALA A 142 7.79 4.45 -8.60
CA ALA A 142 7.02 3.63 -9.52
C ALA A 142 6.85 4.36 -10.86
N TYR A 143 7.09 3.63 -11.94
CA TYR A 143 6.83 4.07 -13.31
C TYR A 143 5.84 3.09 -13.92
N ASP A 144 4.68 3.59 -14.28
CA ASP A 144 3.62 2.80 -14.89
C ASP A 144 3.28 3.38 -16.26
N THR A 145 3.09 2.50 -17.23
CA THR A 145 2.59 2.85 -18.55
C THR A 145 1.29 2.13 -18.78
N ALA A 146 0.19 2.83 -18.58
CA ALA A 146 -1.14 2.30 -18.83
C ALA A 146 -1.53 2.49 -20.30
N LEU A 147 -1.97 1.42 -20.93
CA LEU A 147 -2.55 1.46 -22.26
C LEU A 147 -4.01 1.90 -22.13
N VAL A 148 -4.29 3.17 -22.43
CA VAL A 148 -5.64 3.72 -22.35
C VAL A 148 -6.29 3.61 -23.73
N THR A 149 -7.28 2.73 -23.86
CA THR A 149 -8.11 2.64 -25.04
C THR A 149 -9.23 3.67 -24.96
N ARG A 150 -9.31 4.56 -25.91
CA ARG A 150 -10.38 5.55 -26.02
C ARG A 150 -11.12 5.38 -27.32
N THR A 151 -12.42 5.47 -27.26
CA THR A 151 -13.25 5.56 -28.46
C THR A 151 -13.18 6.98 -29.01
N VAL A 152 -12.71 7.11 -30.24
CA VAL A 152 -12.64 8.38 -30.95
C VAL A 152 -13.56 8.35 -32.14
N TYR A 153 -14.03 9.51 -32.55
CA TYR A 153 -14.83 9.63 -33.77
C TYR A 153 -14.03 9.18 -34.99
N THR A 154 -14.67 8.37 -35.83
CA THR A 154 -14.09 7.98 -37.12
C THR A 154 -13.95 9.22 -38.03
N GLN A 155 -13.11 9.12 -39.06
CA GLN A 155 -12.93 10.23 -40.01
C GLN A 155 -14.27 10.63 -40.65
N ALA A 156 -15.14 9.66 -40.99
CA ALA A 156 -16.45 9.91 -41.50
C ALA A 156 -17.35 10.68 -40.50
N ALA A 157 -17.28 10.33 -39.21
CA ALA A 157 -18.04 11.05 -38.19
C ALA A 157 -17.56 12.49 -38.00
N ARG A 158 -16.27 12.78 -38.20
CA ARG A 158 -15.71 14.14 -38.18
C ARG A 158 -16.17 15.01 -39.32
N THR A 159 -16.56 14.39 -40.46
CA THR A 159 -17.15 15.06 -41.62
C THR A 159 -18.67 15.09 -41.58
N GLY A 160 -19.31 14.71 -40.48
CA GLY A 160 -20.75 14.74 -40.30
C GLY A 160 -21.48 13.45 -40.64
N LEU A 161 -20.77 12.40 -41.08
CA LEU A 161 -21.38 11.13 -41.48
C LEU A 161 -21.31 10.14 -40.27
N TYR A 162 -22.43 9.97 -39.59
CA TYR A 162 -22.52 9.07 -38.45
C TYR A 162 -23.07 7.71 -38.86
N ARG A 163 -22.33 6.65 -38.56
CA ARG A 163 -22.80 5.27 -38.66
C ARG A 163 -23.10 4.74 -37.26
N TYR A 164 -24.29 4.25 -37.05
CA TYR A 164 -24.68 3.61 -35.80
C TYR A 164 -25.24 2.21 -36.07
N VAL A 165 -25.02 1.32 -35.11
CA VAL A 165 -25.62 -0.01 -35.17
C VAL A 165 -27.06 0.14 -34.72
N VAL A 166 -27.99 -0.19 -35.60
CA VAL A 166 -29.43 -0.20 -35.28
C VAL A 166 -29.69 -1.41 -34.37
N GLY A 167 -29.86 -1.14 -33.08
CA GLY A 167 -30.30 -2.17 -32.13
C GLY A 167 -31.83 -2.26 -32.09
N ARG A 168 -32.37 -3.28 -31.40
CA ARG A 168 -33.80 -3.45 -31.20
C ARG A 168 -34.54 -2.21 -30.68
N ALA A 169 -33.86 -1.42 -29.84
CA ALA A 169 -34.41 -0.20 -29.26
C ALA A 169 -34.50 0.97 -30.26
N ASN A 170 -33.74 0.95 -31.37
CA ASN A 170 -33.66 2.00 -32.38
C ASN A 170 -34.13 1.51 -33.77
N ALA A 171 -34.58 0.27 -33.87
CA ALA A 171 -35.16 -0.23 -35.11
C ALA A 171 -36.58 0.34 -35.29
N PRO A 172 -36.94 0.82 -36.50
CA PRO A 172 -38.33 1.19 -36.77
C PRO A 172 -39.23 -0.02 -36.52
N ALA A 173 -40.41 0.23 -35.94
CA ALA A 173 -41.38 -0.83 -35.70
C ALA A 173 -41.77 -1.45 -37.05
N GLY A 174 -41.37 -2.73 -37.28
CA GLY A 174 -41.69 -3.46 -38.50
C GLY A 174 -40.50 -3.91 -39.36
N THR A 175 -39.27 -3.75 -38.92
CA THR A 175 -38.06 -4.34 -39.56
C THR A 175 -37.49 -5.51 -38.78
#